data_e948153f022819f5e76524509966799e
#
_entry.id   e948153f022819f5e76524509966799e
#
_cell.length_a   1.000
_cell.length_b   1.000
_cell.length_c   1.000
_cell.angle_alpha   90.00
_cell.angle_beta   90.00
_cell.angle_gamma   90.00
#
_symmetry.space_group_name_H-M   'P 1'
#
loop_
_entity.id
_entity.type
_entity.pdbx_description
1 polymer ?
#
loop_
_entity_poly.entity_id
_entity_poly.type
_entity_poly.pdbx_seq_one_letter_code
_entity_poly.pdbx_strand_id
1 'polypeptide(L)'
;ATQHMSDYFELQAKSAALRQAGVTPVRFIGDGEETSTGHCDVQEDEGPQLIEGFEATGIEPRCGAPLTCLFCVHFGLHATEEDLVRLLTIQRWVEVQTQLYASNIDESFAKYNPYIERIDQVLDELPKSSEELANLIRHTKALFSEGKRDPYWVAKINALLDLEAV
;
A
#
# COMPACT_ATOMS: atom_id res chain seq x y z
N ALA A 1 27.51 -3.51 12.70
CA ALA A 1 27.15 -2.30 13.43
C ALA A 1 26.86 -1.14 12.49
N THR A 2 27.73 -0.90 11.49
CA THR A 2 27.55 0.21 10.52
C THR A 2 26.34 -0.02 9.60
N GLN A 3 26.02 -1.26 9.25
CA GLN A 3 24.91 -1.56 8.37
C GLN A 3 23.56 -1.27 9.03
N HIS A 4 23.40 -1.62 10.31
CA HIS A 4 22.18 -1.31 11.06
C HIS A 4 21.94 0.19 11.19
N MET A 5 22.98 0.96 11.43
CA MET A 5 22.85 2.42 11.49
C MET A 5 22.47 3.00 10.14
N SER A 6 23.05 2.49 9.05
CA SER A 6 22.73 2.93 7.69
C SER A 6 21.26 2.66 7.36
N ASP A 7 20.77 1.46 7.67
CA ASP A 7 19.39 1.06 7.41
C ASP A 7 18.40 1.89 8.24
N TYR A 8 18.75 2.18 9.49
CA TYR A 8 17.94 3.02 10.39
C TYR A 8 17.82 4.45 9.84
N PHE A 9 18.93 5.04 9.39
CA PHE A 9 18.91 6.39 8.81
C PHE A 9 18.13 6.41 7.50
N GLU A 10 18.26 5.39 6.67
CA GLU A 10 17.51 5.29 5.43
C GLU A 10 16.01 5.19 5.71
N LEU A 11 15.61 4.38 6.68
CA LEU A 11 14.22 4.26 7.11
C LEU A 11 13.68 5.60 7.59
N GLN A 12 14.42 6.30 8.45
CA GLN A 12 14.01 7.61 8.95
C GLN A 12 13.87 8.64 7.83
N ALA A 13 14.76 8.61 6.86
CA ALA A 13 14.70 9.51 5.71
C ALA A 13 13.45 9.24 4.86
N LYS A 14 13.11 7.98 4.62
CA LYS A 14 11.91 7.60 3.88
C LYS A 14 10.64 8.02 4.64
N SER A 15 10.58 7.76 5.93
CA SER A 15 9.45 8.16 6.77
C SER A 15 9.28 9.69 6.82
N ALA A 16 10.40 10.42 6.91
CA ALA A 16 10.38 11.87 6.87
C ALA A 16 9.88 12.39 5.52
N ALA A 17 10.31 11.75 4.41
CA ALA A 17 9.87 12.13 3.07
C ALA A 17 8.35 11.95 2.91
N LEU A 18 7.80 10.86 3.42
CA LEU A 18 6.35 10.62 3.38
C LEU A 18 5.59 11.67 4.20
N ARG A 19 6.10 12.03 5.37
CA ARG A 19 5.50 13.08 6.20
C ARG A 19 5.58 14.46 5.54
N GLN A 20 6.72 14.77 4.91
CA GLN A 20 6.95 16.06 4.24
C GLN A 20 6.14 16.19 2.96
N ALA A 21 5.93 15.09 2.24
CA ALA A 21 5.07 15.08 1.06
C ALA A 21 3.63 15.43 1.38
N GLY A 22 3.27 15.33 2.68
CA GLY A 22 1.91 15.54 3.12
C GLY A 22 1.01 14.41 2.67
N VAL A 23 -0.30 14.62 2.77
CA VAL A 23 -1.25 13.64 2.28
C VAL A 23 -1.62 14.01 0.86
N THR A 24 -1.02 13.32 -0.11
CA THR A 24 -1.52 13.35 -1.48
C THR A 24 -2.68 12.37 -1.52
N PRO A 25 -3.93 12.84 -1.66
CA PRO A 25 -5.06 11.93 -1.63
C PRO A 25 -4.95 10.94 -2.78
N VAL A 26 -5.29 9.70 -2.52
CA VAL A 26 -5.50 8.74 -3.58
C VAL A 26 -6.75 9.18 -4.34
N ARG A 27 -6.63 9.22 -5.66
CA ARG A 27 -7.75 9.62 -6.49
C ARG A 27 -8.86 8.58 -6.44
N PHE A 28 -10.11 9.04 -6.42
CA PHE A 28 -11.25 8.19 -6.71
C PHE A 28 -11.57 8.31 -8.19
N ILE A 29 -11.60 7.18 -8.88
CA ILE A 29 -11.90 7.13 -10.32
C ILE A 29 -13.14 6.26 -10.54
N GLY A 30 -13.98 6.65 -11.49
CA GLY A 30 -15.21 5.92 -11.80
C GLY A 30 -15.02 4.83 -12.85
N ASP A 31 -13.86 4.80 -13.49
CA ASP A 31 -13.52 3.88 -14.56
C ASP A 31 -12.12 3.32 -14.34
N GLY A 32 -11.43 2.93 -15.40
CA GLY A 32 -10.09 2.36 -15.31
C GLY A 32 -10.12 0.84 -15.25
N GLU A 33 -8.97 0.22 -15.49
CA GLU A 33 -8.83 -1.23 -15.43
C GLU A 33 -8.60 -1.67 -13.99
N GLU A 34 -9.26 -2.77 -13.62
CA GLU A 34 -9.01 -3.41 -12.33
C GLU A 34 -7.61 -4.03 -12.32
N THR A 35 -6.89 -3.76 -11.23
CA THR A 35 -5.57 -4.32 -10.97
C THR A 35 -5.58 -5.06 -9.65
N SER A 36 -4.50 -5.77 -9.34
CA SER A 36 -4.39 -6.46 -8.04
C SER A 36 -4.32 -5.48 -6.85
N THR A 37 -4.07 -4.19 -7.09
CA THR A 37 -3.95 -3.17 -6.04
C THR A 37 -5.18 -2.27 -5.94
N GLY A 38 -5.88 -2.08 -7.04
CA GLY A 38 -7.04 -1.19 -7.14
C GLY A 38 -7.43 -1.03 -8.60
N HIS A 39 -7.43 0.21 -9.08
CA HIS A 39 -7.75 0.51 -10.48
C HIS A 39 -6.67 1.42 -11.08
N CYS A 40 -6.56 1.40 -12.40
CA CYS A 40 -5.56 2.17 -13.13
C CYS A 40 -6.20 2.80 -14.37
N ASP A 41 -6.02 4.09 -14.56
CA ASP A 41 -6.54 4.82 -15.71
C ASP A 41 -5.45 5.21 -16.73
N VAL A 42 -4.31 4.51 -16.72
CA VAL A 42 -3.23 4.76 -17.67
C VAL A 42 -3.71 4.60 -19.12
N GLN A 43 -3.29 5.53 -19.97
CA GLN A 43 -3.59 5.47 -21.40
C GLN A 43 -2.52 4.67 -22.16
N GLU A 44 -2.82 4.24 -23.39
CA GLU A 44 -1.95 3.36 -24.17
C GLU A 44 -0.52 3.90 -24.38
N ASP A 45 -0.38 5.23 -24.48
CA ASP A 45 0.89 5.89 -24.73
C ASP A 45 1.60 6.34 -23.45
N GLU A 46 1.03 6.03 -22.28
CA GLU A 46 1.57 6.42 -20.99
C GLU A 46 2.20 5.24 -20.27
N GLY A 47 3.21 5.52 -19.46
CA GLY A 47 3.82 4.53 -18.59
C GLY A 47 3.61 4.89 -17.12
N PRO A 48 4.08 4.02 -16.21
CA PRO A 48 4.02 4.32 -14.78
C PRO A 48 4.83 5.57 -14.47
N GLN A 49 4.31 6.40 -13.55
CA GLN A 49 4.92 7.66 -13.17
C GLN A 49 4.74 7.92 -11.69
N LEU A 50 5.82 8.29 -11.01
CA LEU A 50 5.80 8.60 -9.58
C LEU A 50 4.98 9.86 -9.31
N ILE A 51 4.16 9.81 -8.27
CA ILE A 51 3.45 11.00 -7.76
C ILE A 51 4.48 11.99 -7.23
N GLU A 52 4.34 13.26 -7.61
CA GLU A 52 5.21 14.33 -7.13
C GLU A 52 5.19 14.42 -5.61
N GLY A 53 6.35 14.54 -5.02
CA GLY A 53 6.53 14.62 -3.56
C GLY A 53 7.07 13.35 -2.92
N PHE A 54 7.08 12.23 -3.65
CA PHE A 54 7.55 10.95 -3.11
C PHE A 54 8.93 10.53 -3.63
N GLU A 55 9.67 11.42 -4.26
CA GLU A 55 10.98 11.13 -4.86
C GLU A 55 11.98 10.59 -3.84
N ALA A 56 11.95 11.10 -2.61
CA ALA A 56 12.89 10.69 -1.57
C ALA A 56 12.63 9.28 -1.03
N THR A 57 11.50 8.67 -1.36
CA THR A 57 11.24 7.27 -0.97
C THR A 57 12.11 6.27 -1.74
N GLY A 58 12.62 6.68 -2.91
CA GLY A 58 13.37 5.80 -3.80
C GLY A 58 12.52 4.77 -4.52
N ILE A 59 11.19 4.86 -4.41
CA ILE A 59 10.27 3.94 -5.06
C ILE A 59 10.04 4.39 -6.50
N GLU A 60 10.20 3.45 -7.44
CA GLU A 60 9.88 3.66 -8.85
C GLU A 60 8.67 2.83 -9.23
N PRO A 61 7.54 3.46 -9.60
CA PRO A 61 6.36 2.70 -10.01
C PRO A 61 6.65 1.82 -11.24
N ARG A 62 6.22 0.57 -11.15
CA ARG A 62 6.34 -0.41 -12.24
C ARG A 62 5.08 -1.26 -12.29
N CYS A 63 4.53 -1.44 -13.49
CA CYS A 63 3.30 -2.22 -13.66
C CYS A 63 3.44 -3.69 -13.23
N GLY A 64 4.65 -4.25 -13.29
CA GLY A 64 4.92 -5.61 -12.83
C GLY A 64 5.14 -5.75 -11.33
N ALA A 65 5.14 -4.65 -10.58
CA ALA A 65 5.34 -4.62 -9.14
C ALA A 65 4.13 -3.96 -8.46
N PRO A 66 3.09 -4.74 -8.09
CA PRO A 66 1.78 -4.20 -7.70
C PRO A 66 1.80 -3.19 -6.55
N LEU A 67 2.64 -3.38 -5.54
CA LEU A 67 2.72 -2.43 -4.41
C LEU A 67 3.12 -1.03 -4.87
N THR A 68 3.93 -0.93 -5.91
CA THR A 68 4.41 0.37 -6.41
C THR A 68 3.29 1.20 -7.02
N CYS A 69 2.16 0.59 -7.36
CA CYS A 69 0.97 1.32 -7.84
C CYS A 69 0.50 2.37 -6.84
N LEU A 70 0.70 2.14 -5.54
CA LEU A 70 0.33 3.10 -4.50
C LEU A 70 1.03 4.46 -4.64
N PHE A 71 2.13 4.50 -5.39
CA PHE A 71 2.91 5.71 -5.64
C PHE A 71 2.82 6.19 -7.09
N CYS A 72 1.94 5.59 -7.89
CA CYS A 72 1.79 5.94 -9.31
C CYS A 72 0.65 6.92 -9.54
N VAL A 73 0.87 7.91 -10.41
CA VAL A 73 -0.13 8.94 -10.74
C VAL A 73 -1.40 8.36 -11.39
N HIS A 74 -1.30 7.19 -12.02
CA HIS A 74 -2.42 6.54 -12.72
C HIS A 74 -3.25 5.64 -11.82
N PHE A 75 -2.82 5.44 -10.58
CA PHE A 75 -3.53 4.62 -9.62
C PHE A 75 -4.73 5.37 -9.04
N GLY A 76 -5.83 4.67 -8.90
CA GLY A 76 -7.02 5.21 -8.25
C GLY A 76 -7.82 4.11 -7.57
N LEU A 77 -8.70 4.50 -6.67
CA LEU A 77 -9.63 3.61 -6.00
C LEU A 77 -11.04 3.88 -6.52
N HIS A 78 -11.83 2.83 -6.66
CA HIS A 78 -13.28 2.99 -6.70
C HIS A 78 -13.76 3.16 -5.26
N ALA A 79 -14.77 3.99 -5.05
CA ALA A 79 -15.39 4.16 -3.73
C ALA A 79 -16.30 2.96 -3.45
N THR A 80 -15.71 1.78 -3.35
CA THR A 80 -16.40 0.52 -3.16
C THR A 80 -15.79 -0.28 -2.03
N GLU A 81 -16.61 -1.14 -1.44
CA GLU A 81 -16.17 -2.10 -0.43
C GLU A 81 -15.04 -2.98 -0.96
N GLU A 82 -15.13 -3.43 -2.21
CA GLU A 82 -14.13 -4.31 -2.82
C GLU A 82 -12.74 -3.70 -2.84
N ASP A 83 -12.62 -2.45 -3.29
CA ASP A 83 -11.32 -1.78 -3.34
C ASP A 83 -10.75 -1.52 -1.95
N LEU A 84 -11.60 -1.17 -0.98
CA LEU A 84 -11.15 -0.94 0.39
C LEU A 84 -10.76 -2.25 1.10
N VAL A 85 -11.50 -3.33 0.89
CA VAL A 85 -11.11 -4.66 1.39
C VAL A 85 -9.77 -5.08 0.80
N ARG A 86 -9.57 -4.82 -0.48
CA ARG A 86 -8.29 -5.10 -1.17
C ARG A 86 -7.15 -4.35 -0.50
N LEU A 87 -7.32 -3.06 -0.24
CA LEU A 87 -6.30 -2.24 0.42
C LEU A 87 -5.97 -2.74 1.83
N LEU A 88 -6.98 -3.10 2.61
CA LEU A 88 -6.79 -3.67 3.95
C LEU A 88 -6.07 -5.04 3.89
N THR A 89 -6.38 -5.85 2.89
CA THR A 89 -5.72 -7.14 2.70
C THR A 89 -4.25 -6.97 2.31
N ILE A 90 -3.95 -5.98 1.45
CA ILE A 90 -2.57 -5.62 1.12
C ILE A 90 -1.80 -5.21 2.36
N GLN A 91 -2.40 -4.38 3.21
CA GLN A 91 -1.79 -3.95 4.47
C GLN A 91 -1.42 -5.17 5.33
N ARG A 92 -2.33 -6.14 5.42
CA ARG A 92 -2.07 -7.38 6.15
C ARG A 92 -0.93 -8.20 5.52
N TRP A 93 -0.88 -8.28 4.19
CA TRP A 93 0.20 -8.99 3.50
C TRP A 93 1.56 -8.35 3.81
N VAL A 94 1.63 -7.02 3.77
CA VAL A 94 2.88 -6.31 4.09
C VAL A 94 3.29 -6.56 5.53
N GLU A 95 2.36 -6.55 6.47
CA GLU A 95 2.62 -6.87 7.88
C GLU A 95 3.16 -8.28 8.05
N VAL A 96 2.53 -9.26 7.42
CA VAL A 96 2.97 -10.66 7.48
C VAL A 96 4.37 -10.81 6.89
N GLN A 97 4.61 -10.17 5.75
CA GLN A 97 5.93 -10.17 5.09
C GLN A 97 7.01 -9.65 6.03
N THR A 98 6.73 -8.55 6.71
CA THR A 98 7.67 -7.94 7.66
C THR A 98 7.92 -8.85 8.87
N GLN A 99 6.89 -9.49 9.39
CA GLN A 99 7.00 -10.37 10.56
C GLN A 99 7.75 -11.67 10.27
N LEU A 100 7.47 -12.30 9.11
CA LEU A 100 8.07 -13.59 8.75
C LEU A 100 9.58 -13.49 8.46
N TYR A 101 10.03 -12.36 7.96
CA TYR A 101 11.45 -12.15 7.67
C TYR A 101 12.14 -11.36 8.78
N ALA A 102 11.72 -11.61 10.02
CA ALA A 102 12.20 -10.91 11.21
C ALA A 102 13.68 -11.16 11.55
N SER A 103 14.31 -12.21 11.01
CA SER A 103 15.76 -12.41 11.13
C SER A 103 16.55 -11.29 10.46
N ASN A 104 15.90 -10.50 9.61
CA ASN A 104 16.45 -9.33 8.94
C ASN A 104 15.46 -8.18 9.06
N ILE A 105 15.04 -7.92 10.31
CA ILE A 105 13.98 -6.95 10.63
C ILE A 105 14.25 -5.58 9.99
N ASP A 106 15.49 -5.09 10.10
CA ASP A 106 15.82 -3.75 9.62
C ASP A 106 15.69 -3.64 8.10
N GLU A 107 16.16 -4.66 7.37
CA GLU A 107 16.08 -4.69 5.92
C GLU A 107 14.63 -4.82 5.44
N SER A 108 13.86 -5.75 6.01
CA SER A 108 12.45 -5.93 5.70
C SER A 108 11.64 -4.68 6.03
N PHE A 109 11.91 -4.08 7.19
CA PHE A 109 11.24 -2.88 7.64
C PHE A 109 11.53 -1.71 6.71
N ALA A 110 12.80 -1.51 6.34
CA ALA A 110 13.21 -0.45 5.42
C ALA A 110 12.56 -0.62 4.04
N LYS A 111 12.42 -1.87 3.58
CA LYS A 111 11.82 -2.18 2.28
C LYS A 111 10.33 -1.94 2.25
N TYR A 112 9.60 -2.37 3.28
CA TYR A 112 8.13 -2.39 3.26
C TYR A 112 7.47 -1.24 4.02
N ASN A 113 8.19 -0.58 4.92
CA ASN A 113 7.62 0.50 5.73
C ASN A 113 7.00 1.64 4.91
N PRO A 114 7.60 2.09 3.79
CA PRO A 114 6.97 3.13 2.97
C PRO A 114 5.57 2.75 2.48
N TYR A 115 5.34 1.47 2.18
CA TYR A 115 4.04 0.99 1.74
C TYR A 115 3.02 0.99 2.87
N ILE A 116 3.43 0.56 4.07
CA ILE A 116 2.57 0.61 5.27
C ILE A 116 2.17 2.06 5.56
N GLU A 117 3.13 2.97 5.56
CA GLU A 117 2.86 4.39 5.82
C GLU A 117 1.94 4.99 4.76
N ARG A 118 2.13 4.63 3.49
CA ARG A 118 1.26 5.12 2.42
C ARG A 118 -0.18 4.64 2.57
N ILE A 119 -0.36 3.36 2.90
CA ILE A 119 -1.69 2.78 3.14
C ILE A 119 -2.34 3.46 4.34
N ASP A 120 -1.59 3.66 5.42
CA ASP A 120 -2.10 4.34 6.62
C ASP A 120 -2.52 5.77 6.30
N GLN A 121 -1.73 6.52 5.53
CA GLN A 121 -2.10 7.87 5.09
C GLN A 121 -3.42 7.87 4.34
N VAL A 122 -3.58 6.94 3.39
CA VAL A 122 -4.81 6.83 2.59
C VAL A 122 -6.01 6.53 3.50
N LEU A 123 -5.88 5.54 4.37
CA LEU A 123 -6.97 5.13 5.27
C LEU A 123 -7.33 6.21 6.28
N ASP A 124 -6.36 7.02 6.72
CA ASP A 124 -6.60 8.11 7.66
C ASP A 124 -7.27 9.32 7.00
N GLU A 125 -6.95 9.60 5.74
CA GLU A 125 -7.46 10.76 5.04
C GLU A 125 -8.84 10.55 4.38
N LEU A 126 -9.13 9.33 3.95
CA LEU A 126 -10.41 9.04 3.30
C LEU A 126 -11.62 9.43 4.14
N PRO A 127 -11.67 9.13 5.46
CA PRO A 127 -12.83 9.52 6.29
C PRO A 127 -13.04 11.02 6.39
N LYS A 128 -11.97 11.80 6.20
CA LYS A 128 -12.03 13.26 6.27
C LYS A 128 -12.61 13.89 5.01
N SER A 129 -12.64 13.14 3.90
CA SER A 129 -13.08 13.63 2.60
C SER A 129 -14.60 13.78 2.52
N SER A 130 -15.36 12.87 3.12
CA SER A 130 -16.81 12.92 3.17
C SER A 130 -17.35 11.99 4.25
N GLU A 131 -18.58 12.25 4.69
CA GLU A 131 -19.27 11.37 5.63
C GLU A 131 -19.57 10.01 5.01
N GLU A 132 -19.90 9.98 3.72
CA GLU A 132 -20.16 8.73 2.99
C GLU A 132 -18.94 7.83 2.97
N LEU A 133 -17.75 8.39 2.71
CA LEU A 133 -16.50 7.64 2.75
C LEU A 133 -16.15 7.18 4.15
N ALA A 134 -16.39 8.01 5.17
CA ALA A 134 -16.18 7.62 6.55
C ALA A 134 -17.04 6.41 6.92
N ASN A 135 -18.30 6.40 6.52
CA ASN A 135 -19.22 5.29 6.76
C ASN A 135 -18.80 4.03 6.00
N LEU A 136 -18.38 4.19 4.75
CA LEU A 136 -17.92 3.07 3.91
C LEU A 136 -16.69 2.42 4.52
N ILE A 137 -15.72 3.20 4.97
CA ILE A 137 -14.50 2.68 5.58
C ILE A 137 -14.82 1.95 6.89
N ARG A 138 -15.68 2.52 7.72
CA ARG A 138 -16.09 1.90 8.99
C ARG A 138 -16.77 0.56 8.74
N HIS A 139 -17.68 0.51 7.78
CA HIS A 139 -18.37 -0.70 7.37
C HIS A 139 -17.38 -1.75 6.84
N THR A 140 -16.46 -1.32 5.98
CA THR A 140 -15.46 -2.20 5.37
C THR A 140 -14.51 -2.79 6.42
N LYS A 141 -14.06 -1.96 7.38
CA LYS A 141 -13.21 -2.44 8.48
C LYS A 141 -13.92 -3.48 9.34
N ALA A 142 -15.22 -3.31 9.57
CA ALA A 142 -16.02 -4.30 10.30
C ALA A 142 -16.08 -5.62 9.55
N LEU A 143 -16.32 -5.59 8.24
CA LEU A 143 -16.32 -6.79 7.40
C LEU A 143 -14.94 -7.47 7.37
N PHE A 144 -13.89 -6.68 7.29
CA PHE A 144 -12.52 -7.20 7.33
C PHE A 144 -12.26 -7.91 8.67
N SER A 145 -12.72 -7.35 9.79
CA SER A 145 -12.60 -7.97 11.12
C SER A 145 -13.38 -9.29 11.21
N GLU A 146 -14.46 -9.42 10.46
CA GLU A 146 -15.27 -10.64 10.37
C GLU A 146 -14.68 -11.71 9.43
N GLY A 147 -13.59 -11.37 8.74
CA GLY A 147 -12.86 -12.30 7.88
C GLY A 147 -12.93 -12.04 6.39
N LYS A 148 -13.60 -10.97 5.96
CA LYS A 148 -13.66 -10.64 4.53
C LYS A 148 -12.28 -10.20 4.03
N ARG A 149 -11.82 -10.81 2.93
CA ARG A 149 -10.49 -10.60 2.35
C ARG A 149 -10.55 -10.56 0.83
N ASP A 150 -9.55 -9.91 0.23
CA ASP A 150 -9.34 -9.99 -1.21
C ASP A 150 -8.68 -11.32 -1.57
N PRO A 151 -9.26 -12.12 -2.48
CA PRO A 151 -8.74 -13.46 -2.79
C PRO A 151 -7.32 -13.49 -3.33
N TYR A 152 -6.93 -12.54 -4.15
CA TYR A 152 -5.58 -12.48 -4.73
C TYR A 152 -4.52 -12.34 -3.63
N TRP A 153 -4.72 -11.41 -2.71
CA TRP A 153 -3.76 -11.14 -1.64
C TRP A 153 -3.80 -12.20 -0.54
N VAL A 154 -4.98 -12.81 -0.30
CA VAL A 154 -5.08 -13.98 0.60
C VAL A 154 -4.22 -15.13 0.08
N ALA A 155 -4.25 -15.40 -1.22
CA ALA A 155 -3.43 -16.44 -1.81
C ALA A 155 -1.94 -16.16 -1.60
N LYS A 156 -1.52 -14.89 -1.72
CA LYS A 156 -0.14 -14.49 -1.44
C LYS A 156 0.24 -14.64 0.02
N ILE A 157 -0.65 -14.30 0.95
CA ILE A 157 -0.43 -14.48 2.38
C ILE A 157 -0.27 -15.97 2.70
N ASN A 158 -1.15 -16.81 2.18
CA ASN A 158 -1.09 -18.24 2.41
C ASN A 158 0.19 -18.86 1.85
N ALA A 159 0.65 -18.39 0.69
CA ALA A 159 1.91 -18.85 0.11
C ALA A 159 3.10 -18.53 1.03
N LEU A 160 3.11 -17.35 1.65
CA LEU A 160 4.16 -16.99 2.62
C LEU A 160 4.11 -17.89 3.85
N LEU A 161 2.93 -18.13 4.39
CA LEU A 161 2.75 -18.97 5.58
C LEU A 161 3.13 -20.43 5.29
N ASP A 162 2.81 -20.94 4.11
CA ASP A 162 3.18 -22.29 3.68
C ASP A 162 4.71 -22.45 3.56
N LEU A 163 5.40 -21.42 3.05
CA LEU A 163 6.86 -21.43 2.97
C LEU A 163 7.50 -21.48 4.37
N GLU A 164 6.92 -20.79 5.34
CA GLU A 164 7.40 -20.85 6.74
C GLU A 164 7.17 -22.23 7.38
N ALA A 165 6.12 -22.94 6.98
CA ALA A 165 5.79 -24.25 7.51
C ALA A 165 6.73 -25.38 7.03
N VAL A 166 7.50 -25.13 5.96
CA VAL A 166 8.49 -26.06 5.40
C VAL A 166 9.87 -25.79 5.98
#